data_a65cc37da3a909b59d99d0cebc0deeae
#
_entry.id   a65cc37da3a909b59d99d0cebc0deeae
#
_cell.length_a   1.000
_cell.length_b   1.000
_cell.length_c   1.000
_cell.angle_alpha   90.00
_cell.angle_beta   90.00
_cell.angle_gamma   90.00
#
_symmetry.space_group_name_H-M   'P 1'
#
loop_
_entity.id
_entity.type
_entity.pdbx_description
1 polymer ?
#
loop_
_entity_poly.entity_id
_entity_poly.type
_entity_poly.pdbx_seq_one_letter_code
_entity_poly.pdbx_strand_id
1 'polypeptide(L)'
;MKLYASEIRVGMLIEYKNDLWQVLKTQHVKPGKGGAFAQVEMKSVNKNTKLNERFRSSESVEKASLDETKFNYLYGDETDYHFMDPKSYEQINIKKETIGEKGKMLTENLEVSISFYNEKPLSVELPNQVTCTIDTTDVALKGQTVSSSYKPATLDNGINIQVPPFIESGDKIIVDTRTMEYIKKI
;
A
#
# COMPACT_ATOMS: atom_id res chain seq x y z
N MET A 1 22.93 -0.82 -0.59
CA MET A 1 23.48 -1.35 0.70
C MET A 1 23.57 -2.86 0.58
N LYS A 2 24.78 -3.41 0.74
CA LYS A 2 25.00 -4.86 0.66
C LYS A 2 24.54 -5.57 1.93
N LEU A 3 23.87 -6.70 1.76
CA LEU A 3 23.51 -7.62 2.84
C LEU A 3 23.77 -9.06 2.38
N TYR A 4 23.89 -9.97 3.34
CA TYR A 4 24.02 -11.39 3.02
C TYR A 4 22.65 -12.00 2.67
N ALA A 5 22.65 -13.02 1.81
CA ALA A 5 21.43 -13.71 1.43
C ALA A 5 20.67 -14.31 2.64
N SER A 6 21.37 -14.64 3.72
CA SER A 6 20.79 -15.07 4.99
C SER A 6 19.97 -13.98 5.70
N GLU A 7 20.15 -12.72 5.34
CA GLU A 7 19.47 -11.56 5.92
C GLU A 7 18.24 -11.12 5.12
N ILE A 8 17.99 -11.73 3.96
CA ILE A 8 16.84 -11.42 3.12
C ILE A 8 15.54 -11.72 3.88
N ARG A 9 14.59 -10.79 3.83
CA ARG A 9 13.24 -10.91 4.42
C ARG A 9 12.17 -10.56 3.41
N VAL A 10 10.99 -11.08 3.63
CA VAL A 10 9.79 -10.74 2.83
C VAL A 10 9.52 -9.24 2.89
N GLY A 11 9.18 -8.66 1.74
CA GLY A 11 8.94 -7.22 1.57
C GLY A 11 10.18 -6.39 1.23
N MET A 12 11.38 -6.94 1.38
CA MET A 12 12.61 -6.22 0.97
C MET A 12 12.64 -6.01 -0.54
N LEU A 13 13.25 -4.90 -0.94
CA LEU A 13 13.59 -4.61 -2.33
C LEU A 13 15.08 -4.89 -2.56
N ILE A 14 15.38 -5.71 -3.54
CA ILE A 14 16.74 -6.11 -3.92
C ILE A 14 17.00 -5.74 -5.37
N GLU A 15 18.22 -5.25 -5.63
CA GLU A 15 18.73 -5.09 -6.99
C GLU A 15 19.37 -6.41 -7.44
N TYR A 16 18.86 -6.98 -8.50
CA TYR A 16 19.36 -8.23 -9.05
C TYR A 16 19.14 -8.29 -10.57
N LYS A 17 20.17 -8.70 -11.31
CA LYS A 17 20.15 -8.79 -12.79
C LYS A 17 19.65 -7.50 -13.45
N ASN A 18 20.14 -6.34 -12.99
CA ASN A 18 19.78 -5.01 -13.49
C ASN A 18 18.27 -4.69 -13.41
N ASP A 19 17.58 -5.27 -12.44
CA ASP A 19 16.17 -4.99 -12.17
C ASP A 19 15.93 -4.87 -10.66
N LEU A 20 14.83 -4.26 -10.29
CA LEU A 20 14.39 -4.11 -8.90
C LEU A 20 13.35 -5.17 -8.58
N TRP A 21 13.60 -5.95 -7.54
CA TRP A 21 12.79 -7.10 -7.13
C TRP A 21 12.27 -6.95 -5.72
N GLN A 22 10.97 -7.17 -5.54
CA GLN A 22 10.37 -7.29 -4.23
C GLN A 22 10.33 -8.76 -3.79
N VAL A 23 10.85 -9.03 -2.61
CA VAL A 23 10.86 -10.38 -2.03
C VAL A 23 9.45 -10.74 -1.57
N LEU A 24 8.89 -11.83 -2.14
CA LEU A 24 7.58 -12.36 -1.79
C LEU A 24 7.67 -13.46 -0.75
N LYS A 25 8.67 -14.36 -0.90
CA LYS A 25 8.93 -15.47 0.03
C LYS A 25 10.41 -15.69 0.15
N THR A 26 10.84 -16.14 1.32
CA THR A 26 12.21 -16.58 1.56
C THR A 26 12.21 -17.81 2.46
N GLN A 27 13.05 -18.76 2.15
CA GLN A 27 13.24 -19.98 2.93
C GLN A 27 14.74 -20.24 3.06
N HIS A 28 15.22 -20.34 4.30
CA HIS A 28 16.60 -20.70 4.60
C HIS A 28 16.70 -22.21 4.77
N VAL A 29 17.57 -22.83 3.98
CA VAL A 29 17.82 -24.27 4.01
C VAL A 29 19.24 -24.53 4.45
N LYS A 30 19.40 -25.35 5.50
CA LYS A 30 20.69 -25.86 5.97
C LYS A 30 20.72 -27.38 5.73
N PRO A 31 21.23 -27.84 4.60
CA PRO A 31 21.36 -29.27 4.35
C PRO A 31 22.41 -29.88 5.28
N GLY A 32 22.24 -31.14 5.64
CA GLY A 32 23.20 -31.86 6.52
C GLY A 32 24.60 -32.01 5.94
N LYS A 33 24.72 -32.00 4.63
CA LYS A 33 25.99 -31.93 3.86
C LYS A 33 25.85 -30.84 2.81
N GLY A 34 26.79 -29.87 2.82
CA GLY A 34 26.81 -28.75 1.90
C GLY A 34 26.56 -27.39 2.57
N GLY A 35 26.75 -26.31 1.83
CA GLY A 35 26.56 -24.94 2.32
C GLY A 35 25.09 -24.58 2.49
N ALA A 36 24.76 -23.77 3.46
CA ALA A 36 23.43 -23.20 3.64
C ALA A 36 23.09 -22.25 2.49
N PHE A 37 21.81 -22.22 2.09
CA PHE A 37 21.32 -21.35 1.04
C PHE A 37 19.96 -20.76 1.37
N ALA A 38 19.64 -19.64 0.73
CA ALA A 38 18.32 -19.00 0.76
C ALA A 38 17.61 -19.23 -0.58
N GLN A 39 16.42 -19.80 -0.53
CA GLN A 39 15.51 -19.87 -1.66
C GLN A 39 14.61 -18.65 -1.61
N VAL A 40 14.68 -17.78 -2.61
CA VAL A 40 13.97 -16.49 -2.63
C VAL A 40 13.03 -16.44 -3.83
N GLU A 41 11.74 -16.29 -3.55
CA GLU A 41 10.74 -15.92 -4.57
C GLU A 41 10.57 -14.41 -4.54
N MET A 42 10.73 -13.78 -5.68
CA MET A 42 10.64 -12.34 -5.82
C MET A 42 9.90 -11.94 -7.09
N LYS A 43 9.35 -10.73 -7.09
CA LYS A 43 8.60 -10.16 -8.21
C LYS A 43 9.28 -8.90 -8.69
N SER A 44 9.48 -8.77 -10.00
CA SER A 44 9.98 -7.54 -10.59
C SER A 44 8.99 -6.40 -10.36
N VAL A 45 9.49 -5.28 -9.85
CA VAL A 45 8.69 -4.06 -9.66
C VAL A 45 8.32 -3.45 -11.02
N ASN A 46 9.23 -3.53 -12.00
CA ASN A 46 9.07 -2.90 -13.31
C ASN A 46 8.28 -3.75 -14.31
N LYS A 47 8.48 -5.07 -14.29
CA LYS A 47 7.97 -5.98 -15.34
C LYS A 47 6.82 -6.89 -14.89
N ASN A 48 6.48 -6.86 -13.60
CA ASN A 48 5.46 -7.72 -13.00
C ASN A 48 5.70 -9.24 -13.14
N THR A 49 6.91 -9.66 -13.49
CA THR A 49 7.34 -11.06 -13.61
C THR A 49 7.83 -11.60 -12.29
N LYS A 50 7.67 -12.90 -12.06
CA LYS A 50 8.19 -13.59 -10.87
C LYS A 50 9.47 -14.32 -11.19
N LEU A 51 10.38 -14.39 -10.22
CA LEU A 51 11.63 -15.11 -10.27
C LEU A 51 11.84 -15.87 -8.96
N ASN A 52 12.23 -17.15 -9.09
CA ASN A 52 12.74 -17.94 -7.98
C ASN A 52 14.25 -18.06 -8.14
N GLU A 53 14.99 -17.59 -7.17
CA GLU A 53 16.45 -17.64 -7.19
C GLU A 53 17.00 -18.28 -5.91
N ARG A 54 18.13 -18.95 -6.07
CA ARG A 54 18.82 -19.63 -4.98
C ARG A 54 20.15 -18.96 -4.72
N PHE A 55 20.29 -18.33 -3.58
CA PHE A 55 21.50 -17.67 -3.13
C PHE A 55 22.22 -18.51 -2.08
N ARG A 56 23.55 -18.60 -2.14
CA ARG A 56 24.31 -19.13 -1.00
C ARG A 56 24.14 -18.18 0.19
N SER A 57 24.04 -18.71 1.41
CA SER A 57 23.81 -17.86 2.59
C SER A 57 24.88 -16.79 2.81
N SER A 58 26.11 -17.05 2.35
CA SER A 58 27.24 -16.12 2.38
C SER A 58 27.33 -15.19 1.16
N GLU A 59 26.48 -15.37 0.17
CA GLU A 59 26.44 -14.50 -1.00
C GLU A 59 25.86 -13.14 -0.64
N SER A 60 26.49 -12.07 -1.13
CA SER A 60 25.97 -10.72 -0.91
C SER A 60 25.02 -10.32 -2.02
N VAL A 61 23.91 -9.72 -1.62
CA VAL A 61 22.93 -9.09 -2.49
C VAL A 61 22.82 -7.61 -2.19
N GLU A 62 22.46 -6.82 -3.18
CA GLU A 62 22.30 -5.38 -3.02
C GLU A 62 20.84 -5.08 -2.62
N LYS A 63 20.65 -4.55 -1.39
CA LYS A 63 19.37 -4.02 -0.96
C LYS A 63 19.19 -2.63 -1.56
N ALA A 64 18.06 -2.41 -2.25
CA ALA A 64 17.72 -1.10 -2.79
C ALA A 64 17.49 -0.10 -1.66
N SER A 65 18.05 1.10 -1.81
CA SER A 65 17.75 2.25 -0.96
C SER A 65 16.61 3.04 -1.58
N LEU A 66 15.58 3.32 -0.78
CA LEU A 66 14.45 4.15 -1.18
C LEU A 66 14.52 5.48 -0.46
N ASP A 67 14.26 6.54 -1.20
CA ASP A 67 14.06 7.88 -0.65
C ASP A 67 12.56 8.08 -0.45
N GLU A 68 12.17 8.44 0.76
CA GLU A 68 10.79 8.70 1.12
C GLU A 68 10.59 10.20 1.30
N THR A 69 9.63 10.75 0.58
CA THR A 69 9.30 12.18 0.61
C THR A 69 7.80 12.38 0.75
N LYS A 70 7.41 13.40 1.50
CA LYS A 70 6.01 13.79 1.70
C LYS A 70 5.53 14.67 0.58
N PHE A 71 4.35 14.36 0.08
CA PHE A 71 3.64 15.10 -0.96
C PHE A 71 2.20 15.35 -0.55
N ASN A 72 1.60 16.39 -1.09
CA ASN A 72 0.16 16.64 -0.98
C ASN A 72 -0.53 16.19 -2.26
N TYR A 73 -1.62 15.46 -2.11
CA TYR A 73 -2.47 15.10 -3.24
C TYR A 73 -3.21 16.34 -3.76
N LEU A 74 -3.23 16.52 -5.08
CA LEU A 74 -3.93 17.60 -5.73
C LEU A 74 -5.25 17.14 -6.34
N TYR A 75 -5.19 16.31 -7.36
CA TYR A 75 -6.35 15.77 -8.08
C TYR A 75 -6.00 14.50 -8.86
N GLY A 76 -7.00 13.81 -9.34
CA GLY A 76 -6.87 12.69 -10.28
C GLY A 76 -7.47 13.05 -11.64
N ASP A 77 -6.82 12.63 -12.71
CA ASP A 77 -7.37 12.62 -14.06
C ASP A 77 -7.81 11.19 -14.46
N GLU A 78 -7.97 10.90 -15.74
CA GLU A 78 -8.40 9.60 -16.22
C GLU A 78 -7.39 8.48 -15.90
N THR A 79 -6.09 8.76 -15.96
CA THR A 79 -5.00 7.79 -15.88
C THR A 79 -4.11 7.92 -14.66
N ASP A 80 -3.97 9.14 -14.13
CA ASP A 80 -2.97 9.49 -13.13
C ASP A 80 -3.58 10.21 -11.92
N TYR A 81 -2.87 10.11 -10.79
CA TYR A 81 -3.03 10.98 -9.63
C TYR A 81 -1.88 11.98 -9.59
N HIS A 82 -2.19 13.24 -9.29
CA HIS A 82 -1.23 14.34 -9.26
C HIS A 82 -0.95 14.77 -7.83
N PHE A 83 0.33 14.96 -7.54
CA PHE A 83 0.84 15.30 -6.22
C PHE A 83 1.80 16.49 -6.33
N MET A 84 1.93 17.23 -5.23
CA MET A 84 2.84 18.37 -5.13
C MET A 84 3.68 18.27 -3.87
N ASP A 85 4.98 18.49 -4.01
CA ASP A 85 5.87 18.65 -2.86
C ASP A 85 5.54 19.98 -2.16
N PRO A 86 5.17 19.96 -0.85
CA PRO A 86 4.81 21.17 -0.13
C PRO A 86 5.97 22.16 0.09
N LYS A 87 7.22 21.73 -0.13
CA LYS A 87 8.42 22.56 0.04
C LYS A 87 8.93 23.16 -1.26
N SER A 88 9.08 22.32 -2.29
CA SER A 88 9.62 22.74 -3.59
C SER A 88 8.55 23.18 -4.57
N TYR A 89 7.27 22.85 -4.32
CA TYR A 89 6.12 23.05 -5.20
C TYR A 89 6.23 22.29 -6.52
N GLU A 90 7.19 21.37 -6.63
CA GLU A 90 7.28 20.47 -7.78
C GLU A 90 6.09 19.51 -7.81
N GLN A 91 5.56 19.34 -9.01
CA GLN A 91 4.43 18.42 -9.23
C GLN A 91 4.92 17.14 -9.91
N ILE A 92 4.37 16.03 -9.44
CA ILE A 92 4.57 14.72 -10.05
C ILE A 92 3.23 14.05 -10.28
N ASN A 93 3.19 13.13 -11.23
CA ASN A 93 2.03 12.28 -11.48
C ASN A 93 2.41 10.81 -11.35
N ILE A 94 1.49 10.03 -10.81
CA ILE A 94 1.65 8.59 -10.62
C ILE A 94 0.43 7.89 -11.19
N LYS A 95 0.65 6.84 -11.98
CA LYS A 95 -0.43 6.08 -12.60
C LYS A 95 -1.36 5.47 -11.54
N LYS A 96 -2.65 5.53 -11.81
CA LYS A 96 -3.68 4.93 -10.94
C LYS A 96 -3.45 3.44 -10.68
N GLU A 97 -2.94 2.71 -11.66
CA GLU A 97 -2.58 1.30 -11.53
C GLU A 97 -1.52 1.04 -10.45
N THR A 98 -0.57 1.96 -10.28
CA THR A 98 0.51 1.85 -9.29
C THR A 98 -0.02 1.94 -7.87
N ILE A 99 -1.01 2.80 -7.64
CA ILE A 99 -1.61 3.04 -6.32
C ILE A 99 -2.71 2.03 -6.01
N GLY A 100 -3.49 1.64 -7.03
CA GLY A 100 -4.60 0.70 -6.92
C GLY A 100 -5.81 1.30 -6.20
N GLU A 101 -6.62 0.45 -5.56
CA GLU A 101 -7.88 0.83 -4.89
C GLU A 101 -7.70 1.88 -3.78
N LYS A 102 -6.57 1.92 -3.12
CA LYS A 102 -6.25 2.93 -2.11
C LYS A 102 -6.28 4.36 -2.67
N GLY A 103 -6.06 4.52 -3.97
CA GLY A 103 -6.12 5.82 -4.62
C GLY A 103 -7.49 6.51 -4.52
N LYS A 104 -8.57 5.74 -4.38
CA LYS A 104 -9.91 6.27 -4.16
C LYS A 104 -10.08 6.98 -2.82
N MET A 105 -9.20 6.70 -1.86
CA MET A 105 -9.17 7.34 -0.55
C MET A 105 -8.44 8.69 -0.53
N LEU A 106 -7.80 9.06 -1.63
CA LEU A 106 -7.13 10.35 -1.78
C LEU A 106 -8.16 11.49 -1.78
N THR A 107 -7.93 12.48 -0.94
CA THR A 107 -8.70 13.72 -0.87
C THR A 107 -7.80 14.91 -1.08
N GLU A 108 -8.32 16.01 -1.59
CA GLU A 108 -7.56 17.24 -1.86
C GLU A 108 -6.74 17.67 -0.62
N ASN A 109 -5.47 17.97 -0.84
CA ASN A 109 -4.47 18.33 0.17
C ASN A 109 -4.11 17.23 1.19
N LEU A 110 -4.52 15.98 0.97
CA LEU A 110 -4.09 14.88 1.82
C LEU A 110 -2.57 14.69 1.70
N GLU A 111 -1.88 14.70 2.85
CA GLU A 111 -0.44 14.39 2.90
C GLU A 111 -0.24 12.87 2.76
N VAL A 112 0.60 12.49 1.83
CA VAL A 112 1.00 11.10 1.58
C VAL A 112 2.52 10.98 1.60
N SER A 113 3.03 9.77 1.85
CA SER A 113 4.45 9.45 1.68
C SER A 113 4.66 8.75 0.34
N ILE A 114 5.60 9.25 -0.46
CA ILE A 114 5.97 8.64 -1.73
C ILE A 114 7.39 8.13 -1.64
N SER A 115 7.57 6.85 -1.95
CA SER A 115 8.88 6.21 -2.00
C SER A 115 9.43 6.27 -3.43
N PHE A 116 10.67 6.73 -3.55
CA PHE A 116 11.38 6.86 -4.82
C PHE A 116 12.56 5.88 -4.88
N TYR A 117 12.79 5.37 -6.07
CA TYR A 117 13.98 4.64 -6.42
C TYR A 117 14.57 5.24 -7.70
N ASN A 118 15.82 5.72 -7.63
CA ASN A 118 16.47 6.44 -8.73
C ASN A 118 15.56 7.53 -9.31
N GLU A 119 15.04 8.39 -8.43
CA GLU A 119 14.14 9.53 -8.77
C GLU A 119 12.78 9.14 -9.38
N LYS A 120 12.48 7.84 -9.48
CA LYS A 120 11.18 7.35 -9.97
C LYS A 120 10.29 6.96 -8.80
N PRO A 121 9.02 7.41 -8.78
CA PRO A 121 8.07 7.02 -7.75
C PRO A 121 7.72 5.53 -7.88
N LEU A 122 7.82 4.78 -6.78
CA LEU A 122 7.50 3.36 -6.71
C LEU A 122 6.18 3.08 -6.01
N SER A 123 5.93 3.76 -4.91
CA SER A 123 4.75 3.51 -4.09
C SER A 123 4.29 4.78 -3.40
N VAL A 124 3.01 4.82 -3.13
CA VAL A 124 2.34 5.89 -2.36
C VAL A 124 1.72 5.26 -1.13
N GLU A 125 2.08 5.80 0.02
CA GLU A 125 1.49 5.40 1.30
C GLU A 125 0.61 6.52 1.83
N LEU A 126 -0.67 6.19 2.02
CA LEU A 126 -1.64 7.08 2.63
C LEU A 126 -1.47 7.08 4.16
N PRO A 127 -1.93 8.13 4.86
CA PRO A 127 -2.08 8.08 6.30
C PRO A 127 -2.91 6.84 6.70
N ASN A 128 -2.61 6.27 7.86
CA ASN A 128 -3.34 5.10 8.35
C ASN A 128 -4.85 5.34 8.51
N GLN A 129 -5.25 6.59 8.67
CA GLN A 129 -6.62 6.98 8.88
C GLN A 129 -6.98 8.16 7.99
N VAL A 130 -8.13 8.08 7.34
CA VAL A 130 -8.70 9.17 6.53
C VAL A 130 -10.15 9.39 6.90
N THR A 131 -10.61 10.63 6.74
CA THR A 131 -12.01 11.00 6.89
C THR A 131 -12.74 10.77 5.58
N CYS A 132 -13.86 10.05 5.63
CA CYS A 132 -14.75 9.83 4.50
C CYS A 132 -16.19 10.18 4.87
N THR A 133 -16.99 10.51 3.87
CA THR A 133 -18.43 10.74 4.04
C THR A 133 -19.21 9.53 3.53
N ILE A 134 -20.22 9.13 4.29
CA ILE A 134 -21.14 8.08 3.85
C ILE A 134 -22.06 8.66 2.76
N ASP A 135 -21.99 8.12 1.56
CA ASP A 135 -22.87 8.47 0.46
C ASP A 135 -24.23 7.80 0.62
N THR A 136 -24.22 6.47 0.69
CA THR A 136 -25.44 5.66 0.86
C THR A 136 -25.23 4.55 1.88
N THR A 137 -26.28 4.26 2.65
CA THR A 137 -26.36 3.10 3.54
C THR A 137 -27.82 2.76 3.83
N ASP A 138 -28.06 1.54 4.28
CA ASP A 138 -29.41 1.12 4.68
C ASP A 138 -29.87 1.85 5.95
N VAL A 139 -31.14 2.18 6.00
CA VAL A 139 -31.76 2.77 7.18
C VAL A 139 -31.91 1.69 8.26
N ALA A 140 -31.47 2.01 9.49
CA ALA A 140 -31.71 1.13 10.62
C ALA A 140 -33.22 1.06 10.92
N LEU A 141 -33.80 -0.13 10.80
CA LEU A 141 -35.22 -0.34 11.16
C LEU A 141 -35.36 -0.26 12.68
N LYS A 142 -36.26 0.63 13.16
CA LYS A 142 -36.63 0.69 14.58
C LYS A 142 -37.26 -0.66 14.96
N GLY A 143 -36.67 -1.32 15.96
CA GLY A 143 -37.21 -2.57 16.54
C GLY A 143 -36.44 -3.86 16.15
N GLN A 144 -35.44 -3.80 15.31
CA GLN A 144 -34.49 -4.90 15.25
C GLN A 144 -33.65 -4.87 16.50
N THR A 145 -33.82 -5.91 17.33
CA THR A 145 -32.98 -6.20 18.47
C THR A 145 -31.53 -6.10 18.04
N VAL A 146 -30.76 -5.41 18.85
CA VAL A 146 -29.34 -5.13 18.74
C VAL A 146 -28.56 -6.44 18.52
N SER A 147 -28.62 -6.99 17.32
CA SER A 147 -27.56 -7.83 16.84
C SER A 147 -26.45 -6.85 16.40
N SER A 148 -25.26 -7.03 16.93
CA SER A 148 -24.07 -6.25 16.65
C SER A 148 -23.54 -6.43 15.22
N SER A 149 -24.40 -6.73 14.27
CA SER A 149 -24.04 -6.93 12.87
C SER A 149 -23.93 -5.58 12.15
N TYR A 150 -22.78 -5.37 11.53
CA TYR A 150 -22.54 -4.22 10.68
C TYR A 150 -23.42 -4.31 9.42
N LYS A 151 -23.72 -3.17 8.83
CA LYS A 151 -24.46 -3.03 7.59
C LYS A 151 -23.56 -2.47 6.48
N PRO A 152 -23.83 -2.77 5.20
CA PRO A 152 -23.10 -2.22 4.09
C PRO A 152 -23.33 -0.72 3.95
N ALA A 153 -22.28 0.00 3.59
CA ALA A 153 -22.33 1.42 3.24
C ALA A 153 -21.41 1.70 2.06
N THR A 154 -21.79 2.67 1.25
CA THR A 154 -20.94 3.18 0.17
C THR A 154 -20.42 4.56 0.57
N LEU A 155 -19.13 4.75 0.47
CA LEU A 155 -18.47 6.03 0.71
C LEU A 155 -18.64 6.95 -0.52
N ASP A 156 -18.45 8.25 -0.31
CA ASP A 156 -18.46 9.28 -1.37
C ASP A 156 -17.43 9.04 -2.48
N ASN A 157 -16.38 8.27 -2.21
CA ASN A 157 -15.38 7.82 -3.19
C ASN A 157 -15.74 6.51 -3.91
N GLY A 158 -16.92 5.94 -3.67
CA GLY A 158 -17.41 4.71 -4.29
C GLY A 158 -16.94 3.40 -3.65
N ILE A 159 -16.15 3.45 -2.56
CA ILE A 159 -15.72 2.26 -1.84
C ILE A 159 -16.83 1.75 -0.93
N ASN A 160 -17.05 0.42 -0.94
CA ASN A 160 -18.02 -0.24 -0.06
C ASN A 160 -17.31 -0.72 1.21
N ILE A 161 -17.89 -0.41 2.36
CA ILE A 161 -17.41 -0.84 3.68
C ILE A 161 -18.56 -1.31 4.55
N GLN A 162 -18.22 -1.95 5.67
CA GLN A 162 -19.19 -2.32 6.70
C GLN A 162 -19.15 -1.27 7.83
N VAL A 163 -20.32 -0.80 8.24
CA VAL A 163 -20.47 0.21 9.29
C VAL A 163 -21.47 -0.24 10.35
N PRO A 164 -21.37 0.28 11.61
CA PRO A 164 -22.37 0.02 12.63
C PRO A 164 -23.78 0.45 12.21
N PRO A 165 -24.84 -0.14 12.78
CA PRO A 165 -26.24 0.15 12.42
C PRO A 165 -26.65 1.60 12.59
N PHE A 166 -26.03 2.35 13.51
CA PHE A 166 -26.36 3.76 13.80
C PHE A 166 -25.81 4.77 12.79
N ILE A 167 -24.98 4.35 11.86
CA ILE A 167 -24.42 5.21 10.82
C ILE A 167 -25.50 5.49 9.76
N GLU A 168 -25.59 6.76 9.35
CA GLU A 168 -26.53 7.26 8.37
C GLU A 168 -25.84 7.88 7.16
N SER A 169 -26.55 8.02 6.05
CA SER A 169 -26.07 8.77 4.88
C SER A 169 -25.76 10.20 5.25
N GLY A 170 -24.63 10.73 4.78
CA GLY A 170 -24.12 12.07 5.11
C GLY A 170 -23.22 12.12 6.35
N ASP A 171 -23.15 11.04 7.12
CA ASP A 171 -22.25 10.98 8.28
C ASP A 171 -20.78 10.98 7.83
N LYS A 172 -19.94 11.65 8.61
CA LYS A 172 -18.48 11.61 8.46
C LYS A 172 -17.90 10.57 9.39
N ILE A 173 -17.05 9.74 8.86
CA ILE A 173 -16.40 8.65 9.58
C ILE A 173 -14.90 8.65 9.35
N ILE A 174 -14.18 8.02 10.26
CA ILE A 174 -12.77 7.68 10.06
C ILE A 174 -12.67 6.22 9.61
N VAL A 175 -11.90 6.01 8.55
CA VAL A 175 -11.62 4.71 7.95
C VAL A 175 -10.13 4.41 8.04
N ASP A 176 -9.77 3.17 8.42
CA ASP A 176 -8.40 2.67 8.35
C ASP A 176 -8.06 2.34 6.88
N THR A 177 -7.07 3.03 6.33
CA THR A 177 -6.69 2.86 4.92
C THR A 177 -5.98 1.54 4.62
N ARG A 178 -5.47 0.85 5.65
CA ARG A 178 -4.76 -0.44 5.51
C ARG A 178 -5.73 -1.59 5.37
N THR A 179 -6.83 -1.56 6.13
CA THR A 179 -7.84 -2.62 6.19
C THR A 179 -9.15 -2.24 5.48
N MET A 180 -9.33 -0.96 5.13
CA MET A 180 -10.58 -0.39 4.60
C MET A 180 -11.76 -0.60 5.55
N GLU A 181 -11.52 -0.47 6.85
CA GLU A 181 -12.52 -0.69 7.89
C GLU A 181 -12.90 0.60 8.60
N TYR A 182 -14.15 0.64 9.04
CA TYR A 182 -14.67 1.71 9.89
C TYR A 182 -13.95 1.74 11.24
N ILE A 183 -13.56 2.92 11.70
CA ILE A 183 -12.98 3.14 13.02
C ILE A 183 -13.98 3.82 13.95
N LYS A 184 -14.46 5.01 13.57
CA LYS A 184 -15.39 5.79 14.37
C LYS A 184 -16.13 6.84 13.55
N LYS A 185 -17.24 7.32 14.09
CA LYS A 185 -17.97 8.52 13.61
C LYS A 185 -17.32 9.77 14.19
N ILE A 186 -17.32 10.85 13.40
CA ILE A 186 -16.87 12.19 13.81
C ILE A 186 -18.08 13.02 14.19
#